data_0f5c91f152fef16d0c0868aa98b44c1c
#
_entry.id   0f5c91f152fef16d0c0868aa98b44c1c
#
_cell.length_a   1.000
_cell.length_b   1.000
_cell.length_c   1.000
_cell.angle_alpha   90.00
_cell.angle_beta   90.00
_cell.angle_gamma   90.00
#
_symmetry.space_group_name_H-M   'P 1'
#
loop_
_entity.id
_entity.type
_entity.pdbx_description
1 polymer ?
#
loop_
_entity_poly.entity_id
_entity_poly.type
_entity_poly.pdbx_seq_one_letter_code
_entity_poly.pdbx_strand_id
1 'polypeptide(L)'
;NYRFVACATERLSKDVKITADSDDNLVSAYNKANDTEYNILPAENYSFTNKTVTIENGESVSGDSIKIELLNVGSLTTEGGYLLPVTISSIEGNNLDALSSNRGVVYVKIQNIHVNVESGQPAEGTLIADRSGWTVKVAPTTRGDAKNLIDGTNSDVARDGGAEYWLTVDIGKVQTLTGIRNKCYASSYSPTAVEVFTSGDGIKWKSI
;
A
#
# COMPACT_ATOMS: atom_id res chain seq x y z
N ASN A 1 1.75 11.58 9.06
CA ASN A 1 3.07 11.83 9.69
C ASN A 1 3.79 10.50 9.90
N TYR A 2 5.04 10.42 9.47
CA TYR A 2 5.90 9.24 9.62
C TYR A 2 7.00 9.53 10.64
N ARG A 3 7.39 8.50 11.39
CA ARG A 3 8.46 8.61 12.39
C ARG A 3 9.36 7.38 12.31
N PHE A 4 10.67 7.61 12.32
CA PHE A 4 11.68 6.57 12.27
C PHE A 4 12.74 6.84 13.33
N VAL A 5 13.16 5.81 14.04
CA VAL A 5 14.32 5.87 14.94
C VAL A 5 15.56 5.36 14.23
N ALA A 6 16.70 5.91 14.55
CA ALA A 6 17.97 5.35 14.12
C ALA A 6 18.40 4.26 15.12
N CYS A 7 18.90 3.15 14.59
CA CYS A 7 19.36 2.01 15.38
C CYS A 7 20.79 1.62 15.00
N ALA A 8 21.60 1.32 15.98
CA ALA A 8 22.89 0.65 15.84
C ALA A 8 22.75 -0.84 16.20
N THR A 9 23.66 -1.66 15.69
CA THR A 9 23.69 -3.12 16.00
C THR A 9 24.13 -3.43 17.42
N GLU A 10 24.81 -2.47 18.06
CA GLU A 10 25.31 -2.58 19.42
C GLU A 10 25.23 -1.24 20.16
N ARG A 11 25.41 -1.22 21.46
CA ARG A 11 25.48 0.00 22.26
C ARG A 11 26.74 0.79 21.90
N LEU A 12 26.55 2.09 21.67
CA LEU A 12 27.63 2.97 21.24
C LEU A 12 28.49 3.41 22.43
N SER A 13 29.77 3.61 22.17
CA SER A 13 30.74 4.13 23.15
C SER A 13 30.89 5.65 23.12
N LYS A 14 30.15 6.34 22.25
CA LYS A 14 30.12 7.79 22.08
C LYS A 14 28.75 8.17 21.48
N ASP A 15 28.41 9.44 21.60
CA ASP A 15 27.28 10.01 20.87
C ASP A 15 27.55 9.96 19.36
N VAL A 16 26.52 9.50 18.63
CA VAL A 16 26.54 9.45 17.17
C VAL A 16 25.31 10.18 16.63
N LYS A 17 25.59 11.23 15.86
CA LYS A 17 24.56 12.02 15.21
C LYS A 17 24.29 11.49 13.81
N ILE A 18 23.05 11.26 13.49
CA ILE A 18 22.58 10.68 12.24
C ILE A 18 21.64 11.64 11.56
N THR A 19 21.92 11.98 10.31
CA THR A 19 21.05 12.80 9.49
C THR A 19 20.49 11.97 8.35
N ALA A 20 19.18 12.06 8.13
CA ALA A 20 18.50 11.43 7.02
C ALA A 20 18.07 12.46 5.97
N ASP A 21 17.98 12.00 4.73
CA ASP A 21 17.39 12.78 3.63
C ASP A 21 16.69 11.86 2.63
N SER A 22 15.96 12.44 1.69
CA SER A 22 15.36 11.70 0.58
C SER A 22 16.41 11.43 -0.52
N ASP A 23 16.23 10.30 -1.23
CA ASP A 23 17.01 9.97 -2.43
C ASP A 23 16.10 9.43 -3.53
N ASP A 24 15.66 10.32 -4.39
CA ASP A 24 14.72 10.03 -5.50
C ASP A 24 15.29 9.05 -6.53
N ASN A 25 16.62 8.93 -6.63
CA ASN A 25 17.27 7.98 -7.54
C ASN A 25 16.94 6.51 -7.21
N LEU A 26 16.53 6.24 -5.98
CA LEU A 26 16.18 4.90 -5.54
C LEU A 26 14.79 4.45 -5.99
N VAL A 27 13.92 5.35 -6.45
CA VAL A 27 12.55 5.03 -6.91
C VAL A 27 12.59 4.07 -8.09
N SER A 28 13.42 4.36 -9.10
CA SER A 28 13.53 3.50 -10.29
C SER A 28 14.06 2.10 -9.96
N ALA A 29 15.08 2.01 -9.09
CA ALA A 29 15.61 0.73 -8.65
C ALA A 29 14.59 -0.07 -7.84
N TYR A 30 13.84 0.60 -6.97
CA TYR A 30 12.76 -0.01 -6.21
C TYR A 30 11.67 -0.58 -7.13
N ASN A 31 11.18 0.23 -8.07
CA ASN A 31 10.16 -0.17 -9.02
C ASN A 31 10.57 -1.41 -9.82
N LYS A 32 11.81 -1.42 -10.33
CA LYS A 32 12.35 -2.56 -11.07
C LYS A 32 12.44 -3.84 -10.20
N ALA A 33 12.86 -3.71 -8.95
CA ALA A 33 13.04 -4.85 -8.05
C ALA A 33 11.71 -5.45 -7.58
N ASN A 34 10.65 -4.63 -7.50
CA ASN A 34 9.35 -5.02 -6.95
C ASN A 34 8.23 -5.13 -8.00
N ASP A 35 8.55 -4.90 -9.29
CA ASP A 35 7.57 -4.90 -10.38
C ASP A 35 6.42 -3.88 -10.11
N THR A 36 6.80 -2.66 -9.73
CA THR A 36 5.90 -1.55 -9.38
C THR A 36 6.16 -0.32 -10.25
N GLU A 37 5.26 0.66 -10.22
CA GLU A 37 5.31 1.89 -11.04
C GLU A 37 5.09 3.16 -10.18
N TYR A 38 5.66 3.20 -8.97
CA TYR A 38 5.57 4.39 -8.13
C TYR A 38 6.23 5.59 -8.78
N ASN A 39 5.60 6.74 -8.63
CA ASN A 39 6.18 8.04 -8.99
C ASN A 39 7.03 8.57 -7.84
N ILE A 40 7.95 9.47 -8.16
CA ILE A 40 8.68 10.25 -7.14
C ILE A 40 7.69 11.15 -6.42
N LEU A 41 7.72 11.17 -5.08
CA LEU A 41 6.92 12.12 -4.30
C LEU A 41 7.46 13.53 -4.51
N PRO A 42 6.68 14.50 -5.03
CA PRO A 42 7.18 15.86 -5.26
C PRO A 42 7.62 16.53 -3.96
N ALA A 43 8.67 17.34 -4.01
CA ALA A 43 9.27 17.96 -2.84
C ALA A 43 8.32 18.90 -2.06
N GLU A 44 7.33 19.48 -2.73
CA GLU A 44 6.27 20.29 -2.13
C GLU A 44 5.22 19.49 -1.36
N ASN A 45 5.24 18.17 -1.48
CA ASN A 45 4.26 17.26 -0.84
C ASN A 45 4.78 16.62 0.45
N TYR A 46 5.98 16.95 0.88
CA TYR A 46 6.49 16.51 2.19
C TYR A 46 7.47 17.50 2.80
N SER A 47 7.67 17.37 4.10
CA SER A 47 8.67 18.14 4.85
C SER A 47 9.28 17.27 5.94
N PHE A 48 10.60 17.35 6.09
CA PHE A 48 11.26 16.82 7.27
C PHE A 48 11.13 17.83 8.41
N THR A 49 10.29 17.56 9.37
CA THR A 49 10.16 18.39 10.59
C THR A 49 11.27 18.08 11.60
N ASN A 50 11.91 16.92 11.47
CA ASN A 50 13.18 16.57 12.13
C ASN A 50 13.99 15.62 11.23
N LYS A 51 15.15 16.09 10.73
CA LYS A 51 16.07 15.30 9.88
C LYS A 51 17.16 14.60 10.67
N THR A 52 17.47 15.06 11.87
CA THR A 52 18.68 14.69 12.59
C THR A 52 18.33 14.17 13.98
N VAL A 53 18.91 13.02 14.32
CA VAL A 53 18.74 12.37 15.63
C VAL A 53 20.11 11.93 16.17
N THR A 54 20.18 11.75 17.47
CA THR A 54 21.40 11.28 18.14
C THR A 54 21.15 9.93 18.83
N ILE A 55 22.03 8.98 18.61
CA ILE A 55 22.16 7.80 19.48
C ILE A 55 23.19 8.17 20.53
N GLU A 56 22.77 8.26 21.78
CA GLU A 56 23.61 8.66 22.88
C GLU A 56 24.59 7.58 23.29
N ASN A 57 25.68 7.97 23.95
CA ASN A 57 26.64 7.05 24.54
C ASN A 57 25.95 6.04 25.46
N GLY A 58 26.23 4.76 25.27
CA GLY A 58 25.61 3.67 26.03
C GLY A 58 24.29 3.17 25.45
N GLU A 59 23.74 3.84 24.43
CA GLU A 59 22.50 3.45 23.78
C GLU A 59 22.75 2.82 22.40
N SER A 60 21.74 2.11 21.88
CA SER A 60 21.74 1.54 20.52
C SER A 60 20.59 2.07 19.65
N VAL A 61 19.75 2.94 20.21
CA VAL A 61 18.60 3.53 19.52
C VAL A 61 18.58 5.02 19.83
N SER A 62 18.21 5.84 18.86
CA SER A 62 18.10 7.29 19.06
C SER A 62 16.97 7.64 20.02
N GLY A 63 17.21 8.60 20.91
CA GLY A 63 16.21 9.09 21.87
C GLY A 63 15.06 9.86 21.22
N ASP A 64 15.30 10.46 20.04
CA ASP A 64 14.26 11.12 19.23
C ASP A 64 14.10 10.41 17.87
N SER A 65 13.13 10.85 17.08
CA SER A 65 12.78 10.29 15.80
C SER A 65 13.04 11.26 14.65
N ILE A 66 13.47 10.75 13.51
CA ILE A 66 13.35 11.43 12.22
C ILE A 66 11.85 11.56 11.94
N LYS A 67 11.39 12.76 11.59
CA LYS A 67 9.97 13.06 11.42
C LYS A 67 9.71 13.62 10.04
N ILE A 68 8.76 13.04 9.34
CA ILE A 68 8.30 13.47 8.02
C ILE A 68 6.81 13.76 8.09
N GLU A 69 6.43 14.89 7.59
CA GLU A 69 5.04 15.32 7.42
C GLU A 69 4.69 15.36 5.94
N LEU A 70 3.54 14.79 5.57
CA LEU A 70 2.99 14.95 4.22
C LEU A 70 2.23 16.27 4.15
N LEU A 71 2.44 16.96 3.05
CA LEU A 71 1.83 18.26 2.75
C LEU A 71 0.99 18.14 1.48
N ASN A 72 -0.04 18.97 1.35
CA ASN A 72 -0.83 19.10 0.11
C ASN A 72 -1.27 17.75 -0.49
N VAL A 73 -1.64 16.78 0.34
CA VAL A 73 -1.97 15.41 -0.11
C VAL A 73 -3.08 15.36 -1.16
N GLY A 74 -3.97 16.35 -1.20
CA GLY A 74 -5.03 16.46 -2.21
C GLY A 74 -4.52 16.73 -3.64
N SER A 75 -3.26 17.13 -3.81
CA SER A 75 -2.64 17.30 -5.13
C SER A 75 -2.02 16.00 -5.68
N LEU A 76 -1.95 14.96 -4.86
CA LEU A 76 -1.36 13.67 -5.23
C LEU A 76 -2.42 12.82 -5.93
N THR A 77 -2.51 12.92 -7.25
CA THR A 77 -3.59 12.33 -8.07
C THR A 77 -3.14 11.22 -9.00
N THR A 78 -1.85 10.89 -9.03
CA THR A 78 -1.32 9.93 -10.00
C THR A 78 -1.67 8.49 -9.63
N GLU A 79 -2.22 7.74 -10.57
CA GLU A 79 -2.36 6.28 -10.47
C GLU A 79 -0.99 5.63 -10.23
N GLY A 80 -0.97 4.54 -9.45
CA GLY A 80 0.26 3.86 -9.04
C GLY A 80 0.87 4.42 -7.76
N GLY A 81 0.47 5.63 -7.32
CA GLY A 81 0.95 6.23 -6.09
C GLY A 81 2.36 6.80 -6.17
N TYR A 82 2.91 7.13 -5.02
CA TYR A 82 4.21 7.78 -4.88
C TYR A 82 5.10 7.03 -3.89
N LEU A 83 6.40 7.13 -4.10
CA LEU A 83 7.42 6.55 -3.22
C LEU A 83 8.36 7.66 -2.76
N LEU A 84 8.63 7.70 -1.45
CA LEU A 84 9.65 8.53 -0.85
C LEU A 84 10.70 7.63 -0.21
N PRO A 85 11.84 7.40 -0.85
CA PRO A 85 12.99 6.73 -0.23
C PRO A 85 13.66 7.68 0.75
N VAL A 86 13.86 7.23 1.98
CA VAL A 86 14.55 7.96 3.05
C VAL A 86 15.82 7.23 3.40
N THR A 87 16.95 7.88 3.23
CA THR A 87 18.29 7.31 3.46
C THR A 87 19.02 8.05 4.58
N ILE A 88 20.04 7.44 5.14
CA ILE A 88 20.99 8.13 6.00
C ILE A 88 21.98 8.89 5.10
N SER A 89 21.96 10.22 5.18
CA SER A 89 22.83 11.10 4.39
C SER A 89 24.15 11.43 5.07
N SER A 90 24.20 11.42 6.41
CA SER A 90 25.45 11.57 7.16
C SER A 90 25.43 10.89 8.52
N ILE A 91 26.62 10.49 8.97
CA ILE A 91 26.88 9.96 10.30
C ILE A 91 28.08 10.70 10.86
N GLU A 92 27.91 11.35 12.01
CA GLU A 92 28.95 12.11 12.69
C GLU A 92 29.18 11.53 14.10
N GLY A 93 30.45 11.50 14.54
CA GLY A 93 30.83 11.17 15.92
C GLY A 93 31.47 9.80 16.11
N ASN A 94 31.32 8.85 15.23
CA ASN A 94 32.02 7.57 15.27
C ASN A 94 32.44 7.15 13.85
N ASN A 95 33.54 6.36 13.75
CA ASN A 95 33.93 5.74 12.48
C ASN A 95 33.05 4.52 12.22
N LEU A 96 31.73 4.75 12.05
CA LEU A 96 30.82 3.73 11.59
C LEU A 96 30.91 3.66 10.06
N ASP A 97 31.89 2.91 9.58
CA ASP A 97 32.21 2.79 8.16
C ASP A 97 31.14 2.02 7.37
N ALA A 98 30.09 1.52 8.01
CA ALA A 98 29.09 0.73 7.30
C ALA A 98 27.66 1.04 7.71
N LEU A 99 26.96 1.76 6.85
CA LEU A 99 25.53 1.62 6.75
C LEU A 99 25.16 0.17 6.45
N SER A 100 24.16 -0.35 7.13
CA SER A 100 23.59 -1.66 6.80
C SER A 100 23.13 -1.67 5.33
N SER A 101 23.67 -2.57 4.53
CA SER A 101 23.35 -2.69 3.10
C SER A 101 21.86 -3.01 2.83
N ASN A 102 21.14 -3.53 3.83
CA ASN A 102 19.74 -3.94 3.70
C ASN A 102 18.77 -3.16 4.61
N ARG A 103 19.28 -2.24 5.45
CA ARG A 103 18.46 -1.44 6.39
C ARG A 103 18.77 0.06 6.37
N GLY A 104 19.57 0.49 5.41
CA GLY A 104 19.97 1.89 5.24
C GLY A 104 18.91 2.76 4.58
N VAL A 105 17.83 2.18 4.07
CA VAL A 105 16.76 2.88 3.35
C VAL A 105 15.40 2.48 3.91
N VAL A 106 14.56 3.47 4.14
CA VAL A 106 13.14 3.31 4.43
C VAL A 106 12.33 3.82 3.25
N TYR A 107 11.46 3.00 2.72
CA TYR A 107 10.58 3.37 1.62
C TYR A 107 9.19 3.73 2.14
N VAL A 108 8.83 5.01 2.10
CA VAL A 108 7.49 5.49 2.43
C VAL A 108 6.63 5.42 1.18
N LYS A 109 5.63 4.56 1.20
CA LYS A 109 4.66 4.39 0.10
C LYS A 109 3.44 5.26 0.36
N ILE A 110 3.10 6.11 -0.57
CA ILE A 110 1.91 6.94 -0.56
C ILE A 110 1.03 6.47 -1.71
N GLN A 111 -0.06 5.81 -1.40
CA GLN A 111 -1.03 5.35 -2.38
C GLN A 111 -2.29 6.20 -2.25
N ASN A 112 -2.74 6.73 -3.38
CA ASN A 112 -4.09 7.27 -3.46
C ASN A 112 -5.04 6.08 -3.59
N ILE A 113 -5.81 5.83 -2.56
CA ILE A 113 -6.95 4.95 -2.67
C ILE A 113 -8.02 5.79 -3.36
N HIS A 114 -8.09 5.70 -4.68
CA HIS A 114 -9.26 6.18 -5.40
C HIS A 114 -10.41 5.24 -5.06
N VAL A 115 -11.30 5.71 -4.20
CA VAL A 115 -12.56 5.02 -3.97
C VAL A 115 -13.47 5.35 -5.15
N ASN A 116 -13.27 4.67 -6.28
CA ASN A 116 -14.15 4.74 -7.44
C ASN A 116 -15.44 3.93 -7.17
N VAL A 117 -16.06 4.17 -6.02
CA VAL A 117 -17.35 3.55 -5.66
C VAL A 117 -18.44 4.58 -5.87
N GLU A 118 -19.15 4.46 -6.97
CA GLU A 118 -20.36 5.22 -7.22
C GLU A 118 -21.60 4.43 -6.76
N SER A 119 -22.25 4.92 -5.73
CA SER A 119 -23.47 4.29 -5.23
C SER A 119 -24.66 4.63 -6.12
N GLY A 120 -25.37 3.60 -6.55
CA GLY A 120 -26.63 3.76 -7.32
C GLY A 120 -26.46 4.02 -8.82
N GLN A 121 -25.22 4.17 -9.31
CA GLN A 121 -24.96 4.31 -10.75
C GLN A 121 -24.67 2.93 -11.39
N PRO A 122 -25.10 2.68 -12.63
CA PRO A 122 -24.70 1.49 -13.36
C PRO A 122 -23.20 1.59 -13.69
N ALA A 123 -22.48 0.46 -13.62
CA ALA A 123 -21.12 0.38 -14.14
C ALA A 123 -21.12 0.70 -15.64
N GLU A 124 -20.15 1.47 -16.09
CA GLU A 124 -19.98 1.77 -17.51
C GLU A 124 -19.58 0.52 -18.32
N GLY A 125 -19.95 0.50 -19.60
CA GLY A 125 -19.59 -0.58 -20.51
C GLY A 125 -20.66 -1.67 -20.65
N THR A 126 -20.30 -2.78 -21.28
CA THR A 126 -21.20 -3.89 -21.56
C THR A 126 -21.08 -4.96 -20.49
N LEU A 127 -22.20 -5.35 -19.90
CA LEU A 127 -22.21 -6.42 -18.90
C LEU A 127 -21.71 -7.75 -19.49
N ILE A 128 -20.75 -8.38 -18.83
CA ILE A 128 -20.36 -9.75 -19.14
C ILE A 128 -21.42 -10.68 -18.57
N ALA A 129 -22.37 -11.07 -19.40
CA ALA A 129 -23.52 -11.88 -18.97
C ALA A 129 -23.18 -13.38 -18.85
N ASP A 130 -22.34 -13.90 -19.77
CA ASP A 130 -21.88 -15.27 -19.70
C ASP A 130 -20.78 -15.44 -18.66
N ARG A 131 -21.08 -16.19 -17.62
CA ARG A 131 -20.20 -16.49 -16.49
C ARG A 131 -19.91 -17.99 -16.35
N SER A 132 -20.21 -18.79 -17.36
CA SER A 132 -20.09 -20.25 -17.33
C SER A 132 -18.65 -20.73 -17.08
N GLY A 133 -17.66 -19.93 -17.51
CA GLY A 133 -16.24 -20.20 -17.25
C GLY A 133 -15.66 -19.55 -15.99
N TRP A 134 -16.50 -18.86 -15.19
CA TRP A 134 -16.00 -18.15 -14.03
C TRP A 134 -15.84 -19.07 -12.83
N THR A 135 -14.81 -18.81 -12.04
CA THR A 135 -14.64 -19.41 -10.72
C THR A 135 -14.50 -18.33 -9.65
N VAL A 136 -14.92 -18.62 -8.44
CA VAL A 136 -14.85 -17.68 -7.33
C VAL A 136 -14.35 -18.36 -6.07
N LYS A 137 -13.46 -17.67 -5.36
CA LYS A 137 -12.97 -18.05 -4.03
C LYS A 137 -13.27 -16.90 -3.07
N VAL A 138 -13.64 -17.23 -1.85
CA VAL A 138 -13.99 -16.24 -0.82
C VAL A 138 -13.36 -16.62 0.52
N ALA A 139 -13.23 -15.65 1.39
CA ALA A 139 -12.96 -15.92 2.80
C ALA A 139 -14.05 -16.83 3.39
N PRO A 140 -13.79 -17.57 4.49
CA PRO A 140 -14.78 -18.44 5.10
C PRO A 140 -16.11 -17.72 5.33
N THR A 141 -17.20 -18.35 4.90
CA THR A 141 -18.57 -17.81 4.97
C THR A 141 -19.36 -18.50 6.07
N THR A 142 -20.34 -17.82 6.63
CA THR A 142 -21.31 -18.38 7.59
C THR A 142 -22.56 -18.88 6.90
N ARG A 143 -22.82 -18.42 5.68
CA ARG A 143 -23.98 -18.81 4.87
C ARG A 143 -23.66 -18.68 3.38
N GLY A 144 -24.21 -19.58 2.58
CA GLY A 144 -24.08 -19.56 1.13
C GLY A 144 -22.81 -20.21 0.60
N ASP A 145 -22.82 -20.49 -0.70
CA ASP A 145 -21.68 -21.01 -1.45
C ASP A 145 -21.06 -19.86 -2.26
N ALA A 146 -19.73 -19.87 -2.42
CA ALA A 146 -19.02 -18.85 -3.17
C ALA A 146 -19.60 -18.61 -4.58
N LYS A 147 -20.03 -19.65 -5.27
CA LYS A 147 -20.65 -19.55 -6.59
C LYS A 147 -21.92 -18.69 -6.64
N ASN A 148 -22.61 -18.51 -5.51
CA ASN A 148 -23.80 -17.65 -5.43
C ASN A 148 -23.47 -16.18 -5.75
N LEU A 149 -22.21 -15.78 -5.64
CA LEU A 149 -21.77 -14.41 -5.98
C LEU A 149 -21.78 -14.14 -7.49
N ILE A 150 -21.74 -15.18 -8.31
CA ILE A 150 -21.61 -15.08 -9.76
C ILE A 150 -22.73 -15.77 -10.54
N ASP A 151 -23.70 -16.40 -9.88
CA ASP A 151 -24.79 -17.18 -10.51
C ASP A 151 -25.85 -16.30 -11.20
N GLY A 152 -25.82 -14.99 -10.97
CA GLY A 152 -26.78 -14.03 -11.56
C GLY A 152 -28.15 -14.04 -10.88
N THR A 153 -28.32 -14.78 -9.80
CA THR A 153 -29.56 -14.85 -9.02
C THR A 153 -29.52 -13.91 -7.81
N ASN A 154 -30.54 -13.97 -6.97
CA ASN A 154 -30.56 -13.25 -5.68
C ASN A 154 -30.09 -14.13 -4.52
N SER A 155 -29.38 -15.22 -4.80
CA SER A 155 -28.71 -16.00 -3.78
C SER A 155 -27.63 -15.18 -3.08
N ASP A 156 -27.47 -15.36 -1.79
CA ASP A 156 -26.53 -14.58 -1.02
C ASP A 156 -25.40 -15.41 -0.41
N VAL A 157 -24.35 -14.69 -0.08
CA VAL A 157 -23.22 -15.20 0.70
C VAL A 157 -23.05 -14.25 1.89
N ALA A 158 -23.01 -14.79 3.08
CA ALA A 158 -22.88 -13.99 4.29
C ALA A 158 -21.71 -14.43 5.15
N ARG A 159 -21.16 -13.49 5.90
CA ARG A 159 -20.17 -13.70 6.93
C ARG A 159 -20.53 -12.86 8.16
N ASP A 160 -20.26 -13.38 9.34
CA ASP A 160 -20.37 -12.61 10.56
C ASP A 160 -19.31 -11.53 10.61
N GLY A 161 -19.71 -10.31 11.02
CA GLY A 161 -18.95 -9.11 10.87
C GLY A 161 -17.64 -9.05 11.64
N GLY A 162 -16.84 -8.04 11.34
CA GLY A 162 -15.69 -7.60 12.13
C GLY A 162 -14.31 -8.02 11.63
N ALA A 163 -14.19 -8.78 10.55
CA ALA A 163 -12.90 -9.09 9.93
C ALA A 163 -12.90 -8.74 8.45
N GLU A 164 -11.71 -8.50 7.90
CA GLU A 164 -11.51 -8.33 6.47
C GLU A 164 -12.13 -9.49 5.69
N TYR A 165 -12.87 -9.14 4.65
CA TYR A 165 -13.50 -10.09 3.76
C TYR A 165 -12.87 -9.94 2.38
N TRP A 166 -12.31 -11.02 1.87
CA TRP A 166 -11.76 -11.04 0.53
C TRP A 166 -12.55 -11.99 -0.37
N LEU A 167 -12.60 -11.66 -1.63
CA LEU A 167 -13.06 -12.54 -2.68
C LEU A 167 -12.14 -12.43 -3.90
N THR A 168 -11.97 -13.52 -4.61
CA THR A 168 -11.25 -13.57 -5.88
C THR A 168 -12.18 -14.15 -6.93
N VAL A 169 -12.33 -13.46 -8.06
CA VAL A 169 -13.09 -13.93 -9.22
C VAL A 169 -12.11 -14.15 -10.36
N ASP A 170 -12.00 -15.40 -10.82
CA ASP A 170 -11.33 -15.72 -12.07
C ASP A 170 -12.37 -15.75 -13.17
N ILE A 171 -12.22 -14.89 -14.17
CA ILE A 171 -13.15 -14.78 -15.31
C ILE A 171 -12.79 -15.67 -16.48
N GLY A 172 -11.78 -16.54 -16.30
CA GLY A 172 -11.36 -17.58 -17.26
C GLY A 172 -10.56 -17.05 -18.46
N LYS A 173 -10.39 -15.75 -18.61
CA LYS A 173 -9.61 -15.12 -19.67
C LYS A 173 -9.16 -13.71 -19.30
N VAL A 174 -8.04 -13.26 -19.85
CA VAL A 174 -7.60 -11.88 -19.69
C VAL A 174 -8.45 -10.98 -20.60
N GLN A 175 -9.04 -9.94 -20.01
CA GLN A 175 -9.80 -8.92 -20.75
C GLN A 175 -9.83 -7.60 -19.97
N THR A 176 -10.05 -6.50 -20.68
CA THR A 176 -10.23 -5.19 -20.05
C THR A 176 -11.58 -5.11 -19.36
N LEU A 177 -11.55 -4.74 -18.07
CA LEU A 177 -12.73 -4.45 -17.28
C LEU A 177 -12.85 -2.94 -17.08
N THR A 178 -14.04 -2.39 -17.25
CA THR A 178 -14.35 -0.96 -17.05
C THR A 178 -15.09 -0.71 -15.73
N GLY A 179 -15.54 -1.77 -15.06
CA GLY A 179 -16.21 -1.65 -13.78
C GLY A 179 -16.60 -2.99 -13.19
N ILE A 180 -16.89 -2.97 -11.90
CA ILE A 180 -17.41 -4.10 -11.13
C ILE A 180 -18.68 -3.62 -10.42
N ARG A 181 -19.72 -4.41 -10.52
CA ARG A 181 -20.97 -4.16 -9.79
C ARG A 181 -21.13 -5.18 -8.67
N ASN A 182 -21.17 -4.70 -7.44
CA ASN A 182 -21.55 -5.50 -6.30
C ASN A 182 -23.00 -5.19 -5.89
N LYS A 183 -23.78 -6.22 -5.60
CA LYS A 183 -25.13 -6.08 -5.10
C LYS A 183 -25.21 -6.63 -3.68
N CYS A 184 -25.49 -5.77 -2.72
CA CYS A 184 -25.70 -6.15 -1.34
C CYS A 184 -27.20 -6.37 -1.05
N TYR A 185 -27.52 -7.18 -0.04
CA TYR A 185 -28.89 -7.45 0.37
C TYR A 185 -29.63 -6.18 0.83
N ALA A 186 -28.93 -5.35 1.61
CA ALA A 186 -29.42 -4.03 2.04
C ALA A 186 -28.22 -3.10 2.24
N SER A 187 -28.46 -1.80 2.29
CA SER A 187 -27.41 -0.79 2.48
C SER A 187 -26.60 -0.97 3.76
N SER A 188 -27.22 -1.49 4.83
CA SER A 188 -26.55 -1.80 6.10
C SER A 188 -25.56 -2.96 6.01
N TYR A 189 -25.59 -3.74 4.93
CA TYR A 189 -24.65 -4.84 4.65
C TYR A 189 -23.64 -4.49 3.56
N SER A 190 -23.67 -3.26 3.07
CA SER A 190 -22.67 -2.79 2.11
C SER A 190 -21.31 -2.61 2.80
N PRO A 191 -20.22 -2.99 2.15
CA PRO A 191 -18.89 -2.70 2.67
C PRO A 191 -18.69 -1.18 2.78
N THR A 192 -18.02 -0.74 3.82
CA THR A 192 -17.69 0.67 4.05
C THR A 192 -16.41 1.08 3.32
N ALA A 193 -15.59 0.10 2.94
CA ALA A 193 -14.40 0.28 2.12
C ALA A 193 -14.18 -0.97 1.26
N VAL A 194 -13.69 -0.79 0.05
CA VAL A 194 -13.35 -1.87 -0.89
C VAL A 194 -11.99 -1.55 -1.49
N GLU A 195 -11.11 -2.51 -1.48
CA GLU A 195 -9.84 -2.47 -2.20
C GLU A 195 -9.93 -3.46 -3.36
N VAL A 196 -9.58 -3.02 -4.57
CA VAL A 196 -9.70 -3.84 -5.77
C VAL A 196 -8.33 -4.09 -6.37
N PHE A 197 -8.06 -5.34 -6.68
CA PHE A 197 -6.82 -5.77 -7.33
C PHE A 197 -7.14 -6.53 -8.61
N THR A 198 -6.30 -6.37 -9.61
CA THR A 198 -6.38 -7.12 -10.86
C THR A 198 -5.12 -7.95 -11.08
N SER A 199 -5.26 -9.08 -11.77
CA SER A 199 -4.17 -9.96 -12.14
C SER A 199 -4.44 -10.63 -13.48
N GLY A 200 -3.43 -10.77 -14.32
CA GLY A 200 -3.51 -11.54 -15.57
C GLY A 200 -3.10 -13.01 -15.41
N ASP A 201 -2.47 -13.38 -14.31
CA ASP A 201 -1.90 -14.71 -14.07
C ASP A 201 -2.34 -15.34 -12.72
N GLY A 202 -3.06 -14.59 -11.89
CA GLY A 202 -3.48 -15.01 -10.56
C GLY A 202 -2.36 -15.06 -9.51
N ILE A 203 -1.15 -14.59 -9.86
CA ILE A 203 0.04 -14.63 -8.99
C ILE A 203 0.46 -13.21 -8.64
N LYS A 204 0.58 -12.34 -9.65
CA LYS A 204 0.91 -10.93 -9.49
C LYS A 204 -0.35 -10.10 -9.52
N TRP A 205 -0.57 -9.33 -8.46
CA TRP A 205 -1.76 -8.51 -8.28
C TRP A 205 -1.40 -7.03 -8.26
N LYS A 206 -2.13 -6.24 -9.05
CA LYS A 206 -2.01 -4.77 -9.11
C LYS A 206 -3.28 -4.16 -8.50
N SER A 207 -3.12 -3.24 -7.56
CA SER A 207 -4.22 -2.40 -7.04
C SER A 207 -4.68 -1.42 -8.12
N ILE A 208 -5.99 -1.15 -8.18
CA ILE A 208 -6.61 -0.19 -9.10
C ILE A 208 -7.42 0.84 -8.35
#